data_d1c51a16fd19c449ebcc5c2ed92c9e31
#
_entry.id   d1c51a16fd19c449ebcc5c2ed92c9e31
#
_cell.length_a   1.000
_cell.length_b   1.000
_cell.length_c   1.000
_cell.angle_alpha   90.00
_cell.angle_beta   90.00
_cell.angle_gamma   90.00
#
_symmetry.space_group_name_H-M   'P 1'
#
loop_
_entity.id
_entity.type
_entity.pdbx_description
1 polymer ?
#
loop_
_entity_poly.entity_id
_entity_poly.type
_entity_poly.pdbx_seq_one_letter_code
_entity_poly.pdbx_strand_id
1 'polypeptide(L)'
;IHPEYFVTADGEMYFGEVAYRPPGFKAFELIERAYGFNAYQASMLVFDPKSTKEEVDGFFPREVVDAKGYAGCFGVYPRRRVVSKLEMPKETIEHPYFESHELIAPTEETVPDRSAFGTHWGLVFFFGDDPIKMRDLLKAQEELDFYV
;
A
#
# COMPACT_ATOMS: atom_id res chain seq x y z
N ILE A 1 -17.87 -2.07 2.11
CA ILE A 1 -17.75 -2.14 0.65
C ILE A 1 -16.52 -1.39 0.18
N HIS A 2 -15.94 -1.85 -0.91
CA HIS A 2 -14.75 -1.29 -1.53
C HIS A 2 -15.07 -0.98 -3.01
N PRO A 3 -15.50 0.25 -3.32
CA PRO A 3 -15.73 0.68 -4.69
C PRO A 3 -14.42 1.17 -5.34
N GLU A 4 -14.25 0.85 -6.62
CA GLU A 4 -13.14 1.31 -7.44
C GLU A 4 -13.64 2.22 -8.57
N TYR A 5 -12.89 3.29 -8.83
CA TYR A 5 -13.20 4.27 -9.85
C TYR A 5 -11.98 4.59 -10.70
N PHE A 6 -12.20 4.82 -11.98
CA PHE A 6 -11.22 5.43 -12.87
C PHE A 6 -11.45 6.95 -12.90
N VAL A 7 -10.38 7.71 -12.72
CA VAL A 7 -10.43 9.17 -12.83
C VAL A 7 -9.60 9.60 -14.03
N THR A 8 -10.23 10.32 -14.95
CA THR A 8 -9.57 10.85 -16.16
C THR A 8 -8.75 12.11 -15.86
N ALA A 9 -7.92 12.53 -16.79
CA ALA A 9 -7.07 13.71 -16.62
C ALA A 9 -7.86 15.02 -16.46
N ASP A 10 -9.09 15.09 -16.96
CA ASP A 10 -10.03 16.20 -16.82
C ASP A 10 -10.95 16.08 -15.59
N GLY A 11 -10.74 15.04 -14.76
CA GLY A 11 -11.43 14.87 -13.47
C GLY A 11 -12.77 14.12 -13.55
N GLU A 12 -13.14 13.58 -14.70
CA GLU A 12 -14.33 12.73 -14.84
C GLU A 12 -14.12 11.40 -14.11
N MET A 13 -15.15 10.91 -13.41
CA MET A 13 -15.11 9.66 -12.68
C MET A 13 -15.97 8.58 -13.34
N TYR A 14 -15.37 7.44 -13.58
CA TYR A 14 -16.04 6.25 -14.10
C TYR A 14 -16.02 5.13 -13.08
N PHE A 15 -17.17 4.53 -12.81
CA PHE A 15 -17.28 3.39 -11.94
C PHE A 15 -16.54 2.19 -12.56
N GLY A 16 -15.67 1.55 -11.79
CA GLY A 16 -14.95 0.34 -12.16
C GLY A 16 -15.65 -0.89 -11.63
N GLU A 17 -15.47 -1.14 -10.34
CA GLU A 17 -16.10 -2.29 -9.65
C GLU A 17 -16.47 -1.94 -8.21
N VAL A 18 -17.24 -2.82 -7.57
CA VAL A 18 -17.46 -2.79 -6.12
C VAL A 18 -17.29 -4.19 -5.54
N ALA A 19 -16.49 -4.29 -4.49
CA ALA A 19 -16.31 -5.52 -3.73
C ALA A 19 -16.96 -5.40 -2.35
N TYR A 20 -17.61 -6.48 -1.90
CA TYR A 20 -18.15 -6.56 -0.54
C TYR A 20 -17.08 -7.12 0.42
N ARG A 21 -15.96 -6.43 0.49
CA ARG A 21 -14.82 -6.73 1.34
C ARG A 21 -13.96 -5.48 1.54
N PRO A 22 -13.05 -5.47 2.53
CA PRO A 22 -11.99 -4.47 2.61
C PRO A 22 -11.08 -4.49 1.36
N PRO A 23 -10.46 -3.35 1.01
CA PRO A 23 -9.43 -3.32 -0.02
C PRO A 23 -8.22 -4.17 0.38
N GLY A 24 -7.53 -4.71 -0.62
CA GLY A 24 -6.28 -5.43 -0.43
C GLY A 24 -5.03 -4.55 -0.50
N PHE A 25 -3.88 -5.18 -0.63
CA PHE A 25 -2.58 -4.55 -0.92
C PHE A 25 -2.20 -3.42 0.05
N LYS A 26 -2.38 -3.64 1.36
CA LYS A 26 -2.01 -2.67 2.42
C LYS A 26 -2.77 -1.33 2.37
N ALA A 27 -3.91 -1.26 1.68
CA ALA A 27 -4.67 -0.02 1.58
C ALA A 27 -5.08 0.55 2.95
N PHE A 28 -5.41 -0.32 3.91
CA PHE A 28 -5.76 0.13 5.27
C PHE A 28 -4.57 0.71 6.02
N GLU A 29 -3.37 0.14 5.87
CA GLU A 29 -2.13 0.67 6.44
C GLU A 29 -1.80 2.04 5.83
N LEU A 30 -1.98 2.20 4.51
CA LEU A 30 -1.77 3.48 3.84
C LEU A 30 -2.80 4.52 4.29
N ILE A 31 -4.07 4.14 4.49
CA ILE A 31 -5.11 5.02 5.04
C ILE A 31 -4.74 5.45 6.47
N GLU A 32 -4.36 4.51 7.33
CA GLU A 32 -3.94 4.83 8.70
C GLU A 32 -2.74 5.76 8.71
N ARG A 33 -1.78 5.55 7.83
CA ARG A 33 -0.59 6.39 7.73
C ARG A 33 -0.93 7.80 7.25
N ALA A 34 -1.80 7.91 6.24
CA ALA A 34 -2.18 9.21 5.67
C ALA A 34 -3.15 10.01 6.56
N TYR A 35 -4.10 9.35 7.21
CA TYR A 35 -5.19 10.01 7.92
C TYR A 35 -5.16 9.80 9.44
N GLY A 36 -4.42 8.81 9.93
CA GLY A 36 -4.41 8.43 11.35
C GLY A 36 -5.65 7.65 11.78
N PHE A 37 -6.37 7.04 10.83
CA PHE A 37 -7.57 6.26 11.06
C PHE A 37 -7.31 4.77 10.82
N ASN A 38 -7.44 3.96 11.88
CA ASN A 38 -7.23 2.52 11.79
C ASN A 38 -8.47 1.82 11.21
N ALA A 39 -8.46 1.60 9.89
CA ALA A 39 -9.57 0.99 9.17
C ALA A 39 -9.78 -0.51 9.49
N TYR A 40 -8.75 -1.24 9.94
CA TYR A 40 -8.92 -2.61 10.43
C TYR A 40 -9.72 -2.64 11.72
N GLN A 41 -9.35 -1.80 12.69
CA GLN A 41 -10.07 -1.69 13.95
C GLN A 41 -11.52 -1.24 13.72
N ALA A 42 -11.74 -0.27 12.85
CA ALA A 42 -13.08 0.15 12.43
C ALA A 42 -13.91 -1.00 11.88
N SER A 43 -13.33 -1.81 11.00
CA SER A 43 -13.99 -2.97 10.42
C SER A 43 -14.35 -4.01 11.48
N MET A 44 -13.44 -4.28 12.42
CA MET A 44 -13.70 -5.23 13.52
C MET A 44 -14.85 -4.76 14.40
N LEU A 45 -14.89 -3.49 14.77
CA LEU A 45 -15.99 -2.91 15.56
C LEU A 45 -17.34 -3.02 14.86
N VAL A 46 -17.41 -2.76 13.57
CA VAL A 46 -18.67 -2.85 12.79
C VAL A 46 -19.20 -4.28 12.70
N PHE A 47 -18.31 -5.27 12.65
CA PHE A 47 -18.71 -6.68 12.53
C PHE A 47 -18.80 -7.41 13.87
N ASP A 48 -18.34 -6.84 14.99
CA ASP A 48 -18.50 -7.44 16.31
C ASP A 48 -19.95 -7.24 16.81
N PRO A 49 -20.71 -8.33 16.99
CA PRO A 49 -22.08 -8.24 17.48
C PRO A 49 -22.21 -7.71 18.93
N LYS A 50 -21.09 -7.57 19.64
CA LYS A 50 -21.04 -7.01 20.99
C LYS A 50 -20.77 -5.52 21.00
N SER A 51 -20.32 -4.94 19.88
CA SER A 51 -20.09 -3.50 19.78
C SER A 51 -21.38 -2.73 19.92
N THR A 52 -21.36 -1.70 20.74
CA THR A 52 -22.49 -0.77 20.86
C THR A 52 -22.47 0.25 19.73
N LYS A 53 -23.62 0.87 19.48
CA LYS A 53 -23.70 1.95 18.49
C LYS A 53 -22.80 3.14 18.90
N GLU A 54 -22.70 3.44 20.17
CA GLU A 54 -21.87 4.51 20.72
C GLU A 54 -20.38 4.26 20.48
N GLU A 55 -19.90 3.01 20.64
CA GLU A 55 -18.53 2.63 20.35
C GLU A 55 -18.21 2.80 18.86
N VAL A 56 -19.10 2.32 18.00
CA VAL A 56 -18.94 2.47 16.54
C VAL A 56 -18.95 3.94 16.14
N ASP A 57 -19.96 4.71 16.58
CA ASP A 57 -20.08 6.14 16.25
C ASP A 57 -18.93 6.98 16.81
N GLY A 58 -18.35 6.58 17.96
CA GLY A 58 -17.21 7.26 18.57
C GLY A 58 -15.88 7.00 17.88
N PHE A 59 -15.76 5.87 17.19
CA PHE A 59 -14.54 5.48 16.50
C PHE A 59 -14.39 6.17 15.14
N PHE A 60 -15.50 6.34 14.40
CA PHE A 60 -15.46 6.96 13.09
C PHE A 60 -15.39 8.50 13.18
N PRO A 61 -14.53 9.15 12.39
CA PRO A 61 -14.51 10.60 12.33
C PRO A 61 -15.86 11.13 11.82
N ARG A 62 -16.41 12.13 12.50
CA ARG A 62 -17.69 12.76 12.13
C ARG A 62 -17.56 13.81 11.03
N GLU A 63 -16.34 14.29 10.84
CA GLU A 63 -16.00 15.31 9.84
C GLU A 63 -14.96 14.76 8.87
N VAL A 64 -14.83 15.41 7.73
CA VAL A 64 -13.76 15.10 6.75
C VAL A 64 -12.42 15.43 7.43
N VAL A 65 -11.55 14.43 7.46
CA VAL A 65 -10.20 14.56 8.01
C VAL A 65 -9.24 14.83 6.86
N ASP A 66 -8.46 15.89 6.98
CA ASP A 66 -7.39 16.18 6.05
C ASP A 66 -6.26 15.15 6.17
N ALA A 67 -5.70 14.76 5.02
CA ALA A 67 -4.54 13.88 4.99
C ALA A 67 -3.31 14.58 5.62
N LYS A 68 -2.58 13.87 6.46
CA LYS A 68 -1.31 14.32 7.05
C LYS A 68 -0.17 14.33 6.02
N GLY A 69 -0.35 13.64 4.92
CA GLY A 69 0.57 13.49 3.82
C GLY A 69 0.15 12.37 2.88
N TYR A 70 1.06 11.98 2.01
CA TYR A 70 0.85 10.96 0.97
C TYR A 70 1.58 9.69 1.37
N ALA A 71 0.84 8.61 1.58
CA ALA A 71 1.37 7.29 1.84
C ALA A 71 1.40 6.49 0.53
N GLY A 72 2.49 5.79 0.28
CA GLY A 72 2.66 4.95 -0.89
C GLY A 72 3.32 3.62 -0.55
N CYS A 73 3.03 2.58 -1.31
CA CYS A 73 3.77 1.34 -1.25
C CYS A 73 4.12 0.83 -2.65
N PHE A 74 5.24 0.14 -2.73
CA PHE A 74 5.73 -0.47 -3.95
C PHE A 74 5.90 -1.98 -3.73
N GLY A 75 5.24 -2.78 -4.59
CA GLY A 75 5.39 -4.24 -4.59
C GLY A 75 6.62 -4.65 -5.36
N VAL A 76 7.58 -5.26 -4.67
CA VAL A 76 8.85 -5.67 -5.26
C VAL A 76 8.76 -7.06 -5.87
N TYR A 77 9.14 -7.16 -7.12
CA TYR A 77 9.27 -8.41 -7.85
C TYR A 77 10.72 -8.58 -8.31
N PRO A 78 11.36 -9.73 -8.04
CA PRO A 78 12.69 -9.98 -8.58
C PRO A 78 12.67 -9.86 -10.10
N ARG A 79 13.62 -9.11 -10.66
CA ARG A 79 13.77 -8.91 -12.10
C ARG A 79 14.56 -10.04 -12.75
N ARG A 80 15.42 -10.68 -11.96
CA ARG A 80 16.27 -11.79 -12.39
C ARG A 80 15.58 -13.12 -12.16
N ARG A 81 15.88 -14.09 -13.02
CA ARG A 81 15.39 -15.46 -12.86
C ARG A 81 16.11 -16.22 -11.74
N VAL A 82 17.36 -15.87 -11.51
CA VAL A 82 18.20 -16.44 -10.43
C VAL A 82 18.63 -15.31 -9.52
N VAL A 83 18.44 -15.50 -8.22
CA VAL A 83 18.76 -14.54 -7.17
C VAL A 83 19.52 -15.21 -6.04
N SER A 84 20.42 -14.50 -5.38
CA SER A 84 21.23 -15.02 -4.26
C SER A 84 20.95 -14.33 -2.94
N LYS A 85 20.57 -13.06 -2.97
CA LYS A 85 20.30 -12.27 -1.75
C LYS A 85 19.37 -11.09 -2.02
N LEU A 86 18.76 -10.61 -0.95
CA LEU A 86 18.13 -9.29 -0.90
C LEU A 86 19.21 -8.23 -0.71
N GLU A 87 19.18 -7.21 -1.57
CA GLU A 87 20.06 -6.04 -1.47
C GLU A 87 19.27 -4.77 -1.75
N MET A 88 18.93 -4.05 -0.69
CA MET A 88 18.16 -2.81 -0.79
C MET A 88 18.93 -1.73 -1.56
N PRO A 89 18.32 -1.15 -2.63
CA PRO A 89 18.94 -0.03 -3.32
C PRO A 89 19.15 1.17 -2.40
N LYS A 90 20.32 1.82 -2.49
CA LYS A 90 20.61 3.02 -1.69
C LYS A 90 19.65 4.17 -2.01
N GLU A 91 19.27 4.30 -3.26
CA GLU A 91 18.30 5.28 -3.75
C GLU A 91 16.96 5.16 -3.05
N THR A 92 16.62 3.95 -2.61
CA THR A 92 15.38 3.68 -1.85
C THR A 92 15.56 4.02 -0.38
N ILE A 93 16.56 3.43 0.30
CA ILE A 93 16.69 3.56 1.76
C ILE A 93 17.17 4.94 2.23
N GLU A 94 17.90 5.67 1.39
CA GLU A 94 18.36 7.02 1.68
C GLU A 94 17.36 8.10 1.26
N HIS A 95 16.25 7.73 0.61
CA HIS A 95 15.23 8.69 0.20
C HIS A 95 14.46 9.24 1.42
N PRO A 96 14.25 10.58 1.52
CA PRO A 96 13.57 11.20 2.67
C PRO A 96 12.16 10.66 2.95
N TYR A 97 11.48 10.10 1.95
CA TYR A 97 10.14 9.52 2.09
C TYR A 97 10.14 8.04 2.47
N PHE A 98 11.31 7.38 2.49
CA PHE A 98 11.39 5.97 2.90
C PHE A 98 11.01 5.82 4.37
N GLU A 99 10.14 4.85 4.69
CA GLU A 99 9.74 4.54 6.06
C GLU A 99 10.18 3.15 6.49
N SER A 100 9.84 2.14 5.70
CA SER A 100 10.09 0.75 6.05
C SER A 100 9.96 -0.19 4.85
N HIS A 101 10.27 -1.47 5.07
CA HIS A 101 10.02 -2.52 4.10
C HIS A 101 9.60 -3.82 4.78
N GLU A 102 8.88 -4.65 4.04
CA GLU A 102 8.50 -6.03 4.37
C GLU A 102 9.03 -6.99 3.29
N LEU A 103 10.28 -6.79 2.83
CA LEU A 103 10.87 -7.62 1.80
C LEU A 103 11.30 -8.97 2.37
N ILE A 104 11.05 -10.03 1.60
CA ILE A 104 11.33 -11.42 1.96
C ILE A 104 12.70 -11.79 1.37
N ALA A 105 13.59 -12.32 2.21
CA ALA A 105 14.85 -12.88 1.73
C ALA A 105 14.58 -14.10 0.82
N PRO A 106 15.36 -14.32 -0.24
CA PRO A 106 15.18 -15.47 -1.09
C PRO A 106 15.36 -16.77 -0.30
N THR A 107 14.41 -17.69 -0.43
CA THR A 107 14.47 -19.05 0.11
C THR A 107 14.93 -20.05 -0.94
N GLU A 108 14.84 -19.67 -2.21
CA GLU A 108 15.23 -20.44 -3.39
C GLU A 108 16.04 -19.55 -4.33
N GLU A 109 17.03 -20.15 -4.99
CA GLU A 109 17.84 -19.42 -5.96
C GLU A 109 17.07 -19.05 -7.24
N THR A 110 16.08 -19.86 -7.59
CA THR A 110 15.29 -19.65 -8.82
C THR A 110 13.97 -18.97 -8.50
N VAL A 111 13.73 -17.83 -9.13
CA VAL A 111 12.46 -17.11 -9.04
C VAL A 111 11.39 -17.85 -9.82
N PRO A 112 10.27 -18.27 -9.21
CA PRO A 112 9.19 -18.93 -9.89
C PRO A 112 8.54 -18.04 -10.96
N ASP A 113 7.87 -18.65 -11.94
CA ASP A 113 7.12 -17.89 -12.93
C ASP A 113 5.98 -17.12 -12.25
N ARG A 114 5.77 -15.87 -12.66
CA ARG A 114 4.65 -15.05 -12.21
C ARG A 114 3.36 -15.59 -12.81
N SER A 115 2.80 -16.59 -12.19
CA SER A 115 1.58 -17.26 -12.67
C SER A 115 0.30 -16.72 -12.02
N ALA A 116 0.42 -15.92 -10.95
CA ALA A 116 -0.73 -15.43 -10.19
C ALA A 116 -0.52 -13.97 -9.74
N PHE A 117 -1.63 -13.26 -9.59
CA PHE A 117 -1.67 -11.95 -8.96
C PHE A 117 -1.22 -12.07 -7.50
N GLY A 118 -0.31 -11.18 -7.07
CA GLY A 118 0.15 -11.15 -5.67
C GLY A 118 1.42 -11.93 -5.37
N THR A 119 2.20 -12.33 -6.38
CA THR A 119 3.51 -13.01 -6.20
C THR A 119 4.68 -12.04 -5.94
N HIS A 120 4.41 -10.86 -5.37
CA HIS A 120 5.48 -9.96 -4.95
C HIS A 120 6.28 -10.57 -3.79
N TRP A 121 7.57 -10.24 -3.72
CA TRP A 121 8.47 -10.68 -2.66
C TRP A 121 8.58 -9.69 -1.52
N GLY A 122 7.55 -8.91 -1.35
CA GLY A 122 7.39 -7.95 -0.28
C GLY A 122 7.08 -6.55 -0.77
N LEU A 123 7.06 -5.63 0.15
CA LEU A 123 6.61 -4.26 -0.03
C LEU A 123 7.63 -3.29 0.53
N VAL A 124 7.74 -2.13 -0.10
CA VAL A 124 8.45 -0.97 0.42
C VAL A 124 7.44 0.15 0.66
N PHE A 125 7.53 0.82 1.80
CA PHE A 125 6.60 1.85 2.24
C PHE A 125 7.26 3.22 2.27
N PHE A 126 6.50 4.22 1.82
CA PHE A 126 6.92 5.60 1.74
C PHE A 126 5.84 6.53 2.31
N PHE A 127 6.28 7.64 2.90
CA PHE A 127 5.40 8.71 3.32
C PHE A 127 6.05 10.07 3.05
N GLY A 128 5.31 11.01 2.50
CA GLY A 128 5.82 12.33 2.16
C GLY A 128 4.72 13.38 2.02
N ASP A 129 5.13 14.60 1.77
CA ASP A 129 4.28 15.79 1.74
C ASP A 129 3.90 16.26 0.32
N ASP A 130 4.51 15.66 -0.73
CA ASP A 130 4.32 16.06 -2.11
C ASP A 130 3.84 14.86 -2.97
N PRO A 131 2.63 14.94 -3.56
CA PRO A 131 2.05 13.84 -4.35
C PRO A 131 2.83 13.59 -5.65
N ILE A 132 3.44 14.64 -6.24
CA ILE A 132 4.20 14.50 -7.48
C ILE A 132 5.52 13.78 -7.20
N LYS A 133 6.22 14.19 -6.15
CA LYS A 133 7.45 13.50 -5.71
C LYS A 133 7.16 12.05 -5.31
N MET A 134 6.05 11.79 -4.61
CA MET A 134 5.65 10.43 -4.25
C MET A 134 5.40 9.57 -5.50
N ARG A 135 4.65 10.08 -6.47
CA ARG A 135 4.41 9.38 -7.74
C ARG A 135 5.70 9.06 -8.48
N ASP A 136 6.58 10.06 -8.59
CA ASP A 136 7.85 9.92 -9.32
C ASP A 136 8.81 8.98 -8.59
N LEU A 137 8.82 9.01 -7.26
CA LEU A 137 9.54 8.04 -6.42
C LEU A 137 9.05 6.60 -6.66
N LEU A 138 7.74 6.37 -6.62
CA LEU A 138 7.18 5.04 -6.85
C LEU A 138 7.50 4.51 -8.25
N LYS A 139 7.46 5.37 -9.27
CA LYS A 139 7.88 5.02 -10.63
C LYS A 139 9.36 4.68 -10.72
N ALA A 140 10.21 5.42 -10.01
CA ALA A 140 11.65 5.16 -10.01
C ALA A 140 11.99 3.79 -9.42
N GLN A 141 11.18 3.26 -8.47
CA GLN A 141 11.38 1.91 -7.92
C GLN A 141 11.25 0.81 -8.99
N GLU A 142 10.50 1.06 -10.06
CA GLU A 142 10.35 0.09 -11.16
C GLU A 142 11.67 -0.20 -11.88
N GLU A 143 12.65 0.69 -11.80
CA GLU A 143 13.94 0.56 -12.46
C GLU A 143 15.03 -0.03 -11.55
N LEU A 144 14.76 -0.22 -10.27
CA LEU A 144 15.73 -0.68 -9.28
C LEU A 144 15.70 -2.19 -9.10
N ASP A 145 16.88 -2.78 -8.86
CA ASP A 145 17.05 -4.18 -8.52
C ASP A 145 17.16 -4.33 -6.99
N PHE A 146 16.19 -5.00 -6.38
CA PHE A 146 16.16 -5.31 -4.94
C PHE A 146 16.74 -6.68 -4.62
N TYR A 147 16.96 -7.50 -5.65
CA TYR A 147 17.49 -8.87 -5.52
C TYR A 147 18.63 -9.07 -6.53
N VAL A 148 19.73 -9.61 -6.04
CA VAL A 148 20.93 -9.91 -6.81
C VAL A 148 21.32 -11.39 -6.76
#